data_c67409b32a0564d21bdd175aeb9c95d6
#
_entry.id   c67409b32a0564d21bdd175aeb9c95d6
#
_cell.length_a   1.000
_cell.length_b   1.000
_cell.length_c   1.000
_cell.angle_alpha   90.00
_cell.angle_beta   90.00
_cell.angle_gamma   90.00
#
_symmetry.space_group_name_H-M   'P 1'
#
loop_
_entity.id
_entity.type
_entity.pdbx_description
1 polymer ?
#
loop_
_entity_poly.entity_id
_entity_poly.type
_entity_poly.pdbx_seq_one_letter_code
_entity_poly.pdbx_strand_id
1 'polypeptide(L)' 'MTTFVLIHGAYQGGWIWKLVAMRLRDGGHLVYAPTLDGCGERAAQLRPGITTETQAEEVAGFLWSEDIRDVV' A
#
# COMPACT_ATOMS: atom_id res chain seq x y z
N MET A 1 11.30 -2.79 -16.49
CA MET A 1 10.13 -2.48 -15.65
C MET A 1 10.40 -2.92 -14.21
N THR A 2 10.08 -2.08 -13.26
CA THR A 2 10.19 -2.39 -11.83
C THR A 2 8.79 -2.39 -11.22
N THR A 3 8.57 -3.23 -10.21
CA THR A 3 7.33 -3.23 -9.46
C THR A 3 7.54 -2.49 -8.15
N PHE A 4 6.72 -1.48 -7.89
CA PHE A 4 6.78 -0.68 -6.68
C PHE A 4 5.55 -0.91 -5.81
N VAL A 5 5.77 -0.96 -4.50
CA VAL A 5 4.69 -0.93 -3.51
C VAL A 5 4.94 0.27 -2.61
N LEU A 6 4.03 1.24 -2.63
CA LEU A 6 4.19 2.50 -1.93
C LEU A 6 3.35 2.48 -0.66
N ILE A 7 4.02 2.58 0.49
CA ILE A 7 3.39 2.51 1.81
C ILE A 7 3.31 3.91 2.40
N HIS A 8 2.10 4.34 2.75
CA HIS A 8 1.87 5.66 3.33
C HIS A 8 2.17 5.68 4.84
N GLY A 9 2.23 6.90 5.41
CA GLY A 9 2.42 7.11 6.84
C GLY A 9 1.11 7.12 7.63
N ALA A 10 1.22 7.35 8.94
CA ALA A 10 0.08 7.43 9.83
C ALA A 10 -0.89 8.52 9.39
N TYR A 11 -2.20 8.28 9.59
CA TYR A 11 -3.29 9.21 9.25
C TYR A 11 -3.40 9.54 7.76
N GLN A 12 -2.76 8.75 6.91
CA GLN A 12 -2.80 8.93 5.47
C GLN A 12 -3.51 7.76 4.81
N GLY A 13 -3.48 7.70 3.50
CA GLY A 13 -3.97 6.59 2.72
C GLY A 13 -3.15 6.49 1.44
N GLY A 14 -3.42 5.46 0.65
CA GLY A 14 -2.69 5.24 -0.60
C GLY A 14 -2.78 6.43 -1.57
N TRP A 15 -3.81 7.26 -1.43
CA TRP A 15 -4.05 8.42 -2.28
C TRP A 15 -2.93 9.46 -2.24
N ILE A 16 -2.12 9.52 -1.16
CA ILE A 16 -1.01 10.48 -1.09
C ILE A 16 0.05 10.21 -2.16
N TRP A 17 0.09 8.99 -2.66
CA TRP A 17 1.06 8.59 -3.67
C TRP A 17 0.60 8.84 -5.10
N LYS A 18 -0.58 9.46 -5.29
CA LYS A 18 -1.19 9.60 -6.62
C LYS A 18 -0.24 10.15 -7.67
N LEU A 19 0.43 11.27 -7.38
CA LEU A 19 1.32 11.91 -8.34
C LEU A 19 2.57 11.08 -8.61
N VAL A 20 3.16 10.51 -7.55
CA VAL A 20 4.33 9.66 -7.69
C VAL A 20 3.99 8.40 -8.49
N ALA A 21 2.85 7.78 -8.16
CA ALA A 21 2.38 6.59 -8.86
C ALA A 21 2.16 6.86 -10.35
N MET A 22 1.56 8.01 -10.69
CA MET A 22 1.35 8.39 -12.08
C MET A 22 2.67 8.49 -12.83
N ARG A 23 3.67 9.14 -12.23
CA ARG A 23 4.99 9.29 -12.86
C ARG A 23 5.69 7.97 -13.06
N LEU A 24 5.62 7.08 -12.06
CA LEU A 24 6.22 5.75 -12.17
C LEU A 24 5.52 4.91 -13.24
N ARG A 25 4.20 4.97 -13.31
CA ARG A 25 3.43 4.26 -14.34
C ARG A 25 3.73 4.78 -15.74
N ASP A 26 3.88 6.10 -15.87
CA ASP A 26 4.27 6.71 -17.15
C ASP A 26 5.65 6.22 -17.61
N GLY A 27 6.52 5.88 -16.67
CA GLY A 27 7.83 5.30 -16.98
C GLY A 27 7.80 3.80 -17.27
N GLY A 28 6.60 3.20 -17.31
CA GLY A 28 6.45 1.79 -17.64
C GLY A 28 6.56 0.85 -16.44
N HIS A 29 6.50 1.39 -15.21
CA HIS A 29 6.58 0.60 -14.00
C HIS A 29 5.20 0.18 -13.51
N LEU A 30 5.15 -0.94 -12.79
CA LEU A 30 3.95 -1.40 -12.12
C LEU A 30 3.94 -0.85 -10.69
N VAL A 31 2.83 -0.23 -10.27
CA VAL A 31 2.77 0.46 -8.99
C VAL A 31 1.51 0.08 -8.23
N TYR A 32 1.70 -0.32 -6.99
CA TYR A 32 0.62 -0.55 -6.03
C TYR A 32 0.77 0.46 -4.89
N ALA A 33 -0.33 1.06 -4.48
CA ALA A 33 -0.35 2.04 -3.38
C ALA A 33 -1.53 1.73 -2.45
N PRO A 34 -1.44 0.65 -1.67
CA PRO A 34 -2.55 0.23 -0.80
C PRO A 34 -2.75 1.21 0.36
N THR A 35 -3.98 1.28 0.85
CA THR A 35 -4.28 1.95 2.11
C THR A 35 -4.24 0.92 3.23
N LEU A 36 -3.44 1.23 4.26
CA LEU A 36 -3.30 0.33 5.41
C LEU A 36 -4.59 0.25 6.21
N ASP A 37 -4.80 -0.88 6.87
CA ASP A 37 -5.99 -1.14 7.67
C ASP A 37 -6.19 -0.04 8.71
N GLY A 38 -7.40 0.49 8.79
CA GLY A 38 -7.78 1.55 9.72
C GLY A 38 -7.35 2.96 9.30
N CYS A 39 -6.77 3.14 8.12
CA CYS A 39 -6.27 4.43 7.65
C CYS A 39 -7.04 4.94 6.44
N GLY A 40 -6.92 6.24 6.16
CA GLY A 40 -7.51 6.87 4.99
C GLY A 40 -8.98 6.53 4.80
N GLU A 41 -9.34 6.05 3.61
CA GLU A 41 -10.70 5.61 3.29
C GLU A 41 -11.15 4.39 4.11
N ARG A 42 -10.23 3.74 4.80
CA ARG A 42 -10.52 2.61 5.69
C ARG A 42 -10.64 3.02 7.16
N ALA A 43 -10.62 4.33 7.45
CA ALA A 43 -10.68 4.83 8.83
C ALA A 43 -11.97 4.39 9.55
N ALA A 44 -13.06 4.23 8.82
CA ALA A 44 -14.32 3.75 9.38
C ALA A 44 -14.24 2.30 9.91
N GLN A 45 -13.20 1.57 9.54
CA GLN A 45 -12.96 0.20 9.99
C GLN A 45 -11.97 0.15 11.16
N LEU A 46 -11.59 1.32 11.69
CA LEU A 46 -10.67 1.38 12.82
C LEU A 46 -11.28 0.68 14.03
N ARG A 47 -10.51 -0.19 14.65
CA ARG A 47 -10.93 -1.02 15.76
C ARG A 47 -9.74 -1.35 16.65
N PRO A 48 -9.95 -1.75 17.90
CA PRO A 48 -8.85 -2.23 18.75
C PRO A 48 -8.13 -3.42 18.09
N GLY A 49 -6.83 -3.50 18.30
CA GLY A 49 -6.02 -4.60 17.77
C GLY A 49 -5.31 -4.31 16.47
N ILE A 50 -5.58 -3.16 15.81
CA ILE A 50 -4.82 -2.76 14.64
C ILE A 50 -3.48 -2.19 15.09
N THR A 51 -2.39 -2.83 14.67
CA THR A 51 -1.03 -2.42 15.01
C THR A 51 -0.20 -2.36 13.74
N THR A 52 1.01 -1.79 13.84
CA THR A 52 1.95 -1.83 12.73
C THR A 52 2.22 -3.27 12.27
N GLU A 53 2.26 -4.18 13.23
CA GLU A 53 2.50 -5.60 12.95
C GLU A 53 1.34 -6.21 12.16
N THR A 54 0.09 -5.95 12.55
CA THR A 54 -1.07 -6.47 11.81
C THR A 54 -1.18 -5.84 10.43
N GLN A 55 -0.84 -4.57 10.30
CA GLN A 55 -0.81 -3.89 9.01
C GLN A 55 0.27 -4.49 8.09
N ALA A 56 1.45 -4.79 8.65
CA ALA A 56 2.52 -5.42 7.90
C ALA A 56 2.11 -6.82 7.41
N GLU A 57 1.41 -7.58 8.24
CA GLU A 57 0.91 -8.89 7.86
C GLU A 57 -0.10 -8.80 6.72
N GLU A 58 -0.96 -7.78 6.74
CA GLU A 58 -1.92 -7.55 5.65
C GLU A 58 -1.22 -7.25 4.33
N VAL A 59 -0.20 -6.40 4.36
CA VAL A 59 0.58 -6.07 3.15
C VAL A 59 1.30 -7.31 2.63
N ALA A 60 1.92 -8.08 3.52
CA ALA A 60 2.59 -9.32 3.14
C ALA A 60 1.60 -10.32 2.51
N GLY A 61 0.40 -10.43 3.09
CA GLY A 61 -0.65 -11.29 2.55
C GLY A 61 -1.11 -10.82 1.17
N PHE A 62 -1.22 -9.52 0.96
CA PHE A 62 -1.55 -8.96 -0.35
C PHE A 62 -0.49 -9.33 -1.40
N LEU A 63 0.79 -9.14 -1.06
CA LEU A 63 1.88 -9.49 -1.96
C LEU A 63 1.87 -10.98 -2.31
N TRP A 64 1.62 -11.81 -1.33
CA TRP A 64 1.54 -13.26 -1.52
C TRP A 64 0.36 -13.65 -2.40
N SER A 65 -0.84 -13.11 -2.11
CA SER A 65 -2.06 -13.45 -2.85
C SER A 65 -2.00 -13.03 -4.31
N GLU A 66 -1.36 -11.90 -4.60
CA GLU A 66 -1.23 -11.37 -5.95
C GLU A 66 0.04 -11.86 -6.65
N ASP A 67 0.81 -12.73 -5.99
CA ASP A 67 2.07 -13.26 -6.53
C ASP A 67 3.03 -12.14 -6.95
N ILE A 68 3.12 -11.09 -6.14
CA ILE A 68 4.00 -9.95 -6.40
C ILE A 68 5.39 -10.28 -5.87
N ARG A 69 6.38 -10.25 -6.76
CA ARG A 69 7.78 -10.59 -6.44
C ARG A 69 8.71 -9.51 -6.96
N ASP A 70 9.94 -9.52 -6.47
CA ASP A 70 10.99 -8.59 -6.89
C ASP A 70 10.50 -7.14 -6.83
N VAL A 71 9.91 -6.79 -5.71
CA VAL A 71 9.24 -5.50 -5.50
C VAL A 71 10.16 -4.54 -4.74
N VAL A 72 10.02 -3.28 -5.06
CA VAL A 72 10.67 -2.18 -4.35
C VAL A 72 9.67 -1.46 -3.47
#